data_f0f55ebaac6dc8ef7d313e17fb2cec56
#
_entry.id   f0f55ebaac6dc8ef7d313e17fb2cec56
#
_cell.length_a   1.000
_cell.length_b   1.000
_cell.length_c   1.000
_cell.angle_alpha   90.00
_cell.angle_beta   90.00
_cell.angle_gamma   90.00
#
_symmetry.space_group_name_H-M   'P 1'
#
loop_
_entity.id
_entity.type
_entity.pdbx_description
1 polymer ?
#
loop_
_entity_poly.entity_id
_entity_poly.type
_entity_poly.pdbx_seq_one_letter_code
_entity_poly.pdbx_strand_id
1 'polypeptide(L)'
;MGTNPFDIESFDRSEEQPAKPSTPQYPGGGQSAAQVVITALLVIIAFASGWFGNAYVNRNNIATGDAQLILQAWNDINQYYVVTGSIDNKKMAYAAISAMVDSLGDTGHSRFETPEQLAREQQQLQNAPTVGIGVYLSGGGSKPIRIDAIIPDSPASRSKLQPGDLIVGVNGKDIQGMTIDQARPLILGKKGTPVTLTIQRTTGGTTSRFDVTLTREEFTAPTVVSYIIPNLNIAYIQVLQFSSDADAQMRKALQEANKQHVQGIILDLRDNPGGYLDQARAVASEFIKAGPKKNVLIEKSRSGQQTQSVLPGGLATNTPLTVLVNQNTASAAEIVAGAIAINRPEVHVIGETTFGTGTVLKEFMLSDGSAIWLGTEEWLLPNGESIYHKGFTPDQKVALPDNVVPVSPLVAKEQHLTAKQIIDAGDTQLNAALNDLTNGQAAAAA
;
A
#
# COMPACT_ATOMS: atom_id res chain seq x y z
N MET A 1 36.38 46.14 35.73
CA MET A 1 37.38 45.63 36.68
C MET A 1 37.93 44.40 36.00
N GLY A 2 38.96 44.43 35.39
CA GLY A 2 40.42 44.54 35.63
C GLY A 2 40.96 43.12 35.42
N THR A 3 42.02 42.82 34.79
CA THR A 3 43.17 43.52 34.33
C THR A 3 44.06 42.50 33.61
N ASN A 4 44.65 42.94 32.50
CA ASN A 4 45.84 42.31 31.90
C ASN A 4 47.05 42.74 32.77
N PRO A 5 48.11 41.98 32.91
CA PRO A 5 49.46 42.37 32.52
C PRO A 5 50.29 41.13 32.09
N PHE A 6 51.45 41.20 31.48
CA PHE A 6 52.56 42.10 31.26
C PHE A 6 53.35 41.67 30.04
N ASP A 7 53.73 42.57 29.29
CA ASP A 7 54.94 43.08 28.64
C ASP A 7 56.32 42.79 29.24
N ILE A 8 57.32 42.93 28.31
CA ILE A 8 58.75 43.28 28.47
C ILE A 8 59.68 42.02 28.53
N GLU A 9 60.78 41.89 27.83
CA GLU A 9 61.82 42.83 27.37
C GLU A 9 62.71 42.15 26.33
N SER A 10 63.24 43.00 25.48
CA SER A 10 64.34 42.83 24.55
C SER A 10 65.69 42.56 25.26
N PHE A 11 66.48 41.61 24.69
CA PHE A 11 67.95 41.61 24.89
C PHE A 11 68.67 41.39 23.57
N ASP A 12 69.27 42.44 23.11
CA ASP A 12 70.28 42.49 22.08
C ASP A 12 71.65 41.96 22.62
N ARG A 13 72.27 41.05 21.89
CA ARG A 13 73.74 40.90 21.91
C ARG A 13 74.30 40.27 20.65
N SER A 14 75.03 41.04 19.97
CA SER A 14 75.94 40.82 18.91
C SER A 14 76.94 39.65 19.08
N GLU A 15 77.37 39.14 17.90
CA GLU A 15 78.65 38.54 17.55
C GLU A 15 78.98 37.10 18.03
N GLU A 16 79.03 36.20 17.10
CA GLU A 16 80.25 35.50 16.66
C GLU A 16 79.92 34.49 15.56
N GLN A 17 80.56 34.62 14.41
CA GLN A 17 80.53 33.55 13.37
C GLN A 17 81.51 32.46 13.74
N PRO A 18 81.13 31.17 13.66
CA PRO A 18 82.05 30.11 13.33
C PRO A 18 81.75 29.42 11.99
N ALA A 19 82.80 29.04 11.39
CA ALA A 19 83.09 28.33 10.16
C ALA A 19 82.01 27.39 9.59
N LYS A 20 81.86 27.51 8.25
CA LYS A 20 81.10 26.54 7.43
C LYS A 20 81.72 25.14 7.54
N PRO A 21 80.89 24.10 7.87
CA PRO A 21 81.30 22.74 7.60
C PRO A 21 80.93 22.35 6.13
N SER A 22 81.86 21.63 5.49
CA SER A 22 81.79 21.07 4.17
C SER A 22 80.64 20.12 4.01
N THR A 23 79.82 20.34 3.00
CA THR A 23 78.73 19.47 2.58
C THR A 23 79.26 18.15 1.98
N PRO A 24 78.76 16.98 2.40
CA PRO A 24 79.00 15.72 1.68
C PRO A 24 78.23 15.76 0.36
N GLN A 25 78.90 15.56 -0.76
CA GLN A 25 78.30 15.30 -2.06
C GLN A 25 77.66 13.90 -2.03
N TYR A 26 76.34 13.87 -2.04
CA TYR A 26 75.63 12.67 -2.42
C TYR A 26 75.51 12.59 -3.97
N PRO A 27 75.68 11.40 -4.60
CA PRO A 27 75.56 11.31 -6.05
C PRO A 27 74.12 11.59 -6.43
N GLY A 28 73.95 12.61 -7.24
CA GLY A 28 72.64 13.06 -7.72
C GLY A 28 72.03 12.07 -8.72
N GLY A 29 70.98 11.44 -8.30
CA GLY A 29 69.97 10.81 -9.11
C GLY A 29 68.62 11.42 -8.83
N GLY A 30 68.51 12.73 -8.99
CA GLY A 30 67.21 13.45 -8.84
C GLY A 30 66.35 13.19 -10.05
N GLN A 31 65.32 12.36 -9.89
CA GLN A 31 64.21 12.35 -10.85
C GLN A 31 63.71 13.77 -11.00
N SER A 32 63.64 14.28 -12.22
CA SER A 32 63.11 15.61 -12.47
C SER A 32 61.66 15.70 -11.96
N ALA A 33 61.26 16.84 -11.44
CA ALA A 33 59.90 17.08 -10.96
C ALA A 33 58.85 16.65 -12.00
N ALA A 34 59.17 16.74 -13.28
CA ALA A 34 58.36 16.23 -14.39
C ALA A 34 58.19 14.71 -14.38
N GLN A 35 59.26 13.94 -14.03
CA GLN A 35 59.15 12.46 -13.94
C GLN A 35 58.28 12.01 -12.75
N VAL A 36 58.36 12.72 -11.61
CA VAL A 36 57.51 12.44 -10.43
C VAL A 36 56.07 12.73 -10.75
N VAL A 37 55.74 13.83 -11.44
CA VAL A 37 54.39 14.18 -11.87
C VAL A 37 53.84 13.18 -12.89
N ILE A 38 54.67 12.76 -13.87
CA ILE A 38 54.24 11.74 -14.87
C ILE A 38 53.99 10.39 -14.21
N THR A 39 54.83 9.98 -13.25
CA THR A 39 54.63 8.71 -12.54
C THR A 39 53.38 8.77 -11.66
N ALA A 40 53.13 9.88 -10.96
CA ALA A 40 51.88 10.08 -10.18
C ALA A 40 50.64 10.08 -11.06
N LEU A 41 50.68 10.73 -12.23
CA LEU A 41 49.59 10.71 -13.22
C LEU A 41 49.34 9.30 -13.77
N LEU A 42 50.36 8.52 -14.10
CA LEU A 42 50.22 7.14 -14.55
C LEU A 42 49.64 6.21 -13.46
N VAL A 43 50.01 6.40 -12.21
CA VAL A 43 49.44 5.68 -11.07
C VAL A 43 47.97 6.06 -10.87
N ILE A 44 47.59 7.33 -10.97
CA ILE A 44 46.20 7.79 -10.90
C ILE A 44 45.38 7.23 -12.06
N ILE A 45 45.91 7.25 -13.27
CA ILE A 45 45.24 6.65 -14.45
C ILE A 45 45.12 5.13 -14.31
N ALA A 46 46.11 4.42 -13.81
CA ALA A 46 46.05 2.99 -13.55
C ALA A 46 45.03 2.65 -12.45
N PHE A 47 44.96 3.47 -11.38
CA PHE A 47 44.00 3.31 -10.30
C PHE A 47 42.58 3.64 -10.76
N ALA A 48 42.39 4.72 -11.55
CA ALA A 48 41.14 5.09 -12.14
C ALA A 48 40.66 4.04 -13.14
N SER A 49 41.53 3.55 -14.03
CA SER A 49 41.17 2.49 -15.00
C SER A 49 40.91 1.14 -14.31
N GLY A 50 41.63 0.81 -13.24
CA GLY A 50 41.33 -0.37 -12.40
C GLY A 50 40.00 -0.25 -11.66
N TRP A 51 39.69 0.93 -11.10
CA TRP A 51 38.41 1.22 -10.44
C TRP A 51 37.24 1.22 -11.42
N PHE A 52 37.36 1.95 -12.54
CA PHE A 52 36.32 1.97 -13.58
C PHE A 52 36.21 0.61 -14.27
N GLY A 53 37.31 -0.11 -14.54
CA GLY A 53 37.28 -1.45 -15.09
C GLY A 53 36.62 -2.46 -14.13
N ASN A 54 36.91 -2.41 -12.83
CA ASN A 54 36.28 -3.28 -11.84
C ASN A 54 34.80 -2.92 -11.63
N ALA A 55 34.45 -1.60 -11.63
CA ALA A 55 33.05 -1.15 -11.57
C ALA A 55 32.28 -1.53 -12.85
N TYR A 56 32.93 -1.51 -14.02
CA TYR A 56 32.35 -1.92 -15.30
C TYR A 56 32.18 -3.44 -15.38
N VAL A 57 33.18 -4.23 -14.95
CA VAL A 57 33.14 -5.68 -14.91
C VAL A 57 32.14 -6.18 -13.87
N ASN A 58 32.03 -5.56 -12.68
CA ASN A 58 31.05 -5.92 -11.69
C ASN A 58 29.62 -5.48 -12.05
N ARG A 59 29.45 -4.42 -12.86
CA ARG A 59 28.15 -4.08 -13.43
C ARG A 59 27.72 -5.03 -14.55
N ASN A 60 28.69 -5.66 -15.21
CA ASN A 60 28.42 -6.58 -16.33
C ASN A 60 28.53 -8.06 -15.96
N ASN A 61 28.65 -8.41 -14.66
CA ASN A 61 28.36 -9.78 -14.20
C ASN A 61 26.83 -10.00 -14.20
N ILE A 62 26.20 -9.75 -15.32
CA ILE A 62 24.96 -10.40 -15.70
C ILE A 62 25.33 -11.89 -15.77
N ALA A 63 24.67 -12.72 -14.99
CA ALA A 63 24.87 -14.15 -15.01
C ALA A 63 24.98 -14.63 -16.47
N THR A 64 26.15 -15.12 -16.84
CA THR A 64 26.47 -15.60 -18.16
C THR A 64 25.55 -16.77 -18.46
N GLY A 65 24.68 -16.65 -19.45
CA GLY A 65 23.78 -17.68 -19.92
C GLY A 65 22.35 -17.17 -20.13
N ASP A 66 21.51 -17.26 -19.11
CA ASP A 66 20.06 -17.06 -19.31
C ASP A 66 19.65 -15.62 -19.59
N ALA A 67 20.29 -14.62 -18.98
CA ALA A 67 20.04 -13.22 -19.28
C ALA A 67 20.45 -12.82 -20.71
N GLN A 68 21.45 -13.53 -21.30
CA GLN A 68 21.84 -13.31 -22.71
C GLN A 68 20.76 -13.78 -23.69
N LEU A 69 19.94 -14.76 -23.32
CA LEU A 69 18.81 -15.20 -24.14
C LEU A 69 17.79 -14.05 -24.32
N ILE A 70 17.54 -13.28 -23.25
CA ILE A 70 16.64 -12.13 -23.32
C ILE A 70 17.21 -11.05 -24.26
N LEU A 71 18.52 -10.77 -24.17
CA LEU A 71 19.20 -9.81 -25.04
C LEU A 71 19.24 -10.29 -26.50
N GLN A 72 19.46 -11.59 -26.74
CA GLN A 72 19.41 -12.18 -28.08
C GLN A 72 18.02 -12.05 -28.68
N ALA A 73 16.98 -12.47 -27.96
CA ALA A 73 15.60 -12.33 -28.41
C ALA A 73 15.21 -10.86 -28.68
N TRP A 74 15.65 -9.94 -27.83
CA TRP A 74 15.48 -8.50 -28.03
C TRP A 74 16.10 -8.02 -29.35
N ASN A 75 17.36 -8.41 -29.63
CA ASN A 75 18.07 -8.02 -30.85
C ASN A 75 17.41 -8.65 -32.07
N ASP A 76 17.04 -9.93 -32.01
CA ASP A 76 16.42 -10.64 -33.13
C ASP A 76 15.06 -10.02 -33.50
N ILE A 77 14.25 -9.63 -32.53
CA ILE A 77 12.98 -8.92 -32.75
C ILE A 77 13.24 -7.58 -33.45
N ASN A 78 14.16 -6.77 -32.94
CA ASN A 78 14.46 -5.47 -33.53
C ASN A 78 15.06 -5.57 -34.93
N GLN A 79 15.81 -6.64 -35.21
CA GLN A 79 16.51 -6.83 -36.49
C GLN A 79 15.63 -7.48 -37.57
N TYR A 80 14.79 -8.46 -37.19
CA TYR A 80 14.13 -9.33 -38.15
C TYR A 80 12.62 -9.21 -38.20
N TYR A 81 11.98 -8.54 -37.23
CA TYR A 81 10.53 -8.42 -37.27
C TYR A 81 10.07 -7.53 -38.43
N VAL A 82 9.22 -8.10 -39.31
CA VAL A 82 8.86 -7.48 -40.58
C VAL A 82 8.06 -6.18 -40.46
N VAL A 83 7.25 -6.05 -39.39
CA VAL A 83 6.42 -4.84 -39.14
C VAL A 83 7.15 -3.91 -38.16
N THR A 84 8.24 -3.29 -38.64
CA THR A 84 9.13 -2.48 -37.78
C THR A 84 8.44 -1.28 -37.12
N GLY A 85 7.41 -0.69 -37.76
CA GLY A 85 6.65 0.43 -37.22
C GLY A 85 5.77 0.08 -35.99
N SER A 86 5.60 -1.21 -35.66
CA SER A 86 4.86 -1.68 -34.47
C SER A 86 5.76 -2.00 -33.28
N ILE A 87 7.09 -1.93 -33.43
CA ILE A 87 8.02 -2.19 -32.33
C ILE A 87 8.06 -0.99 -31.40
N ASP A 88 7.55 -1.20 -30.18
CA ASP A 88 7.68 -0.29 -29.05
C ASP A 88 8.65 -0.91 -28.04
N ASN A 89 9.90 -0.44 -28.05
CA ASN A 89 10.95 -0.95 -27.18
C ASN A 89 10.64 -0.78 -25.69
N LYS A 90 9.95 0.31 -25.30
CA LYS A 90 9.56 0.54 -23.91
C LYS A 90 8.50 -0.46 -23.47
N LYS A 91 7.48 -0.67 -24.28
CA LYS A 91 6.42 -1.66 -24.04
C LYS A 91 7.00 -3.08 -23.97
N MET A 92 7.96 -3.39 -24.83
CA MET A 92 8.65 -4.68 -24.85
C MET A 92 9.48 -4.91 -23.58
N ALA A 93 10.20 -3.88 -23.11
CA ALA A 93 10.95 -3.93 -21.85
C ALA A 93 10.02 -4.16 -20.66
N TYR A 94 8.92 -3.42 -20.58
CA TYR A 94 7.95 -3.55 -19.50
C TYR A 94 7.29 -4.93 -19.48
N ALA A 95 6.94 -5.47 -20.66
CA ALA A 95 6.40 -6.83 -20.77
C ALA A 95 7.40 -7.89 -20.30
N ALA A 96 8.68 -7.75 -20.66
CA ALA A 96 9.73 -8.67 -20.22
C ALA A 96 9.95 -8.61 -18.71
N ILE A 97 10.03 -7.41 -18.11
CA ILE A 97 10.20 -7.23 -16.66
C ILE A 97 9.00 -7.79 -15.92
N SER A 98 7.77 -7.49 -16.36
CA SER A 98 6.55 -8.04 -15.76
C SER A 98 6.58 -9.56 -15.78
N ALA A 99 6.89 -10.19 -16.94
CA ALA A 99 6.97 -11.64 -17.04
C ALA A 99 8.04 -12.28 -16.13
N MET A 100 9.19 -11.60 -15.94
CA MET A 100 10.21 -12.07 -15.00
C MET A 100 9.70 -12.05 -13.55
N VAL A 101 9.02 -10.99 -13.15
CA VAL A 101 8.44 -10.90 -11.80
C VAL A 101 7.30 -11.91 -11.62
N ASP A 102 6.43 -12.06 -12.60
CA ASP A 102 5.32 -13.01 -12.59
C ASP A 102 5.82 -14.46 -12.48
N SER A 103 7.02 -14.77 -13.03
CA SER A 103 7.64 -16.10 -12.92
C SER A 103 8.05 -16.51 -11.51
N LEU A 104 8.10 -15.56 -10.56
CA LEU A 104 8.35 -15.85 -9.14
C LEU A 104 7.20 -16.62 -8.48
N GLY A 105 6.00 -16.61 -9.08
CA GLY A 105 4.83 -17.31 -8.57
C GLY A 105 4.24 -16.69 -7.29
N ASP A 106 4.55 -15.44 -7.03
CA ASP A 106 4.06 -14.68 -5.85
C ASP A 106 2.65 -14.09 -6.08
N THR A 107 1.84 -14.76 -6.88
CA THR A 107 0.40 -14.51 -7.13
C THR A 107 0.01 -13.03 -7.30
N GLY A 108 0.87 -12.23 -7.96
CA GLY A 108 0.62 -10.81 -8.23
C GLY A 108 0.92 -9.86 -7.06
N HIS A 109 1.46 -10.36 -5.95
CA HIS A 109 1.92 -9.52 -4.85
C HIS A 109 3.26 -8.85 -5.21
N SER A 110 4.31 -9.63 -5.54
CA SER A 110 5.48 -9.08 -6.24
C SER A 110 5.06 -8.68 -7.66
N ARG A 111 5.38 -7.45 -8.08
CA ARG A 111 4.90 -6.89 -9.34
C ARG A 111 5.82 -5.83 -9.91
N PHE A 112 5.67 -5.59 -11.21
CA PHE A 112 6.27 -4.45 -11.89
C PHE A 112 5.23 -3.34 -12.06
N GLU A 113 5.65 -2.10 -11.87
CA GLU A 113 4.81 -0.92 -12.08
C GLU A 113 5.51 0.11 -12.96
N THR A 114 4.74 0.63 -13.95
CA THR A 114 5.17 1.79 -14.73
C THR A 114 5.21 3.04 -13.86
N PRO A 115 5.93 4.12 -14.28
CA PRO A 115 5.95 5.38 -13.52
C PRO A 115 4.55 5.93 -13.22
N GLU A 116 3.63 5.78 -14.18
CA GLU A 116 2.25 6.25 -14.03
C GLU A 116 1.43 5.40 -13.05
N GLN A 117 1.68 4.09 -12.99
CA GLN A 117 1.04 3.19 -12.02
C GLN A 117 1.55 3.48 -10.62
N LEU A 118 2.88 3.57 -10.47
CA LEU A 118 3.54 3.89 -9.21
C LEU A 118 3.05 5.22 -8.62
N ALA A 119 2.99 6.28 -9.44
CA ALA A 119 2.51 7.58 -9.00
C ALA A 119 1.05 7.52 -8.52
N ARG A 120 0.19 6.74 -9.19
CA ARG A 120 -1.20 6.54 -8.78
C ARG A 120 -1.31 5.79 -7.46
N GLU A 121 -0.55 4.70 -7.30
CA GLU A 121 -0.56 3.92 -6.06
C GLU A 121 -0.06 4.76 -4.87
N GLN A 122 1.04 5.49 -5.04
CA GLN A 122 1.54 6.41 -4.02
C GLN A 122 0.51 7.48 -3.64
N GLN A 123 -0.20 8.05 -4.64
CA GLN A 123 -1.26 9.01 -4.39
C GLN A 123 -2.41 8.39 -3.57
N GLN A 124 -2.81 7.16 -3.87
CA GLN A 124 -3.85 6.44 -3.13
C GLN A 124 -3.40 6.12 -1.69
N LEU A 125 -2.19 5.58 -1.53
CA LEU A 125 -1.64 5.24 -0.20
C LEU A 125 -1.42 6.47 0.68
N GLN A 126 -1.08 7.61 0.09
CA GLN A 126 -0.98 8.89 0.81
C GLN A 126 -2.35 9.51 1.11
N ASN A 127 -3.44 8.90 0.64
CA ASN A 127 -4.80 9.46 0.68
C ASN A 127 -4.86 10.90 0.16
N ALA A 128 -4.07 11.18 -0.88
CA ALA A 128 -4.03 12.50 -1.50
C ALA A 128 -5.37 12.80 -2.21
N PRO A 129 -5.79 14.07 -2.26
CA PRO A 129 -6.99 14.44 -2.98
C PRO A 129 -6.98 13.94 -4.42
N THR A 130 -8.07 13.35 -4.84
CA THR A 130 -8.26 12.78 -6.18
C THR A 130 -9.26 13.62 -6.96
N VAL A 131 -9.05 13.76 -8.28
CA VAL A 131 -10.00 14.44 -9.17
C VAL A 131 -10.88 13.42 -9.87
N GLY A 132 -12.17 13.48 -9.61
CA GLY A 132 -13.14 12.53 -10.19
C GLY A 132 -14.58 12.88 -9.84
N ILE A 133 -15.40 11.84 -9.79
CA ILE A 133 -16.84 11.98 -9.47
C ILE A 133 -17.22 11.45 -8.09
N GLY A 134 -16.35 10.63 -7.44
CA GLY A 134 -16.55 10.14 -6.07
C GLY A 134 -17.48 8.94 -5.95
N VAL A 135 -17.14 7.82 -6.60
CA VAL A 135 -17.84 6.55 -6.50
C VAL A 135 -16.86 5.40 -6.27
N TYR A 136 -17.25 4.43 -5.47
CA TYR A 136 -16.60 3.12 -5.40
C TYR A 136 -17.24 2.19 -6.43
N LEU A 137 -16.43 1.44 -7.15
CA LEU A 137 -16.86 0.58 -8.26
C LEU A 137 -16.43 -0.86 -8.03
N SER A 138 -17.29 -1.80 -8.42
CA SER A 138 -16.97 -3.22 -8.51
C SER A 138 -17.41 -3.80 -9.86
N GLY A 139 -17.05 -5.07 -10.11
CA GLY A 139 -17.40 -5.76 -11.35
C GLY A 139 -16.39 -5.49 -12.46
N GLY A 140 -16.89 -5.37 -13.69
CA GLY A 140 -16.09 -5.27 -14.91
C GLY A 140 -15.77 -6.62 -15.54
N GLY A 141 -15.36 -6.64 -16.83
CA GLY A 141 -15.18 -7.86 -17.60
C GLY A 141 -16.49 -8.58 -17.85
N SER A 142 -16.64 -9.79 -17.35
CA SER A 142 -17.88 -10.58 -17.49
C SER A 142 -19.05 -10.07 -16.65
N LYS A 143 -18.81 -9.27 -15.64
CA LYS A 143 -19.83 -8.64 -14.80
C LYS A 143 -19.97 -7.15 -15.17
N PRO A 144 -21.16 -6.53 -15.06
CA PRO A 144 -21.31 -5.10 -15.27
C PRO A 144 -20.50 -4.30 -14.24
N ILE A 145 -20.04 -3.10 -14.60
CA ILE A 145 -19.45 -2.15 -13.66
C ILE A 145 -20.58 -1.54 -12.82
N ARG A 146 -20.50 -1.71 -11.50
CA ARG A 146 -21.51 -1.28 -10.54
C ARG A 146 -20.96 -0.23 -9.59
N ILE A 147 -21.82 0.72 -9.22
CA ILE A 147 -21.55 1.66 -8.12
C ILE A 147 -21.88 0.94 -6.80
N ASP A 148 -20.88 0.69 -5.97
CA ASP A 148 -21.06 0.04 -4.67
C ASP A 148 -21.34 1.05 -3.57
N ALA A 149 -20.68 2.22 -3.62
CA ALA A 149 -20.91 3.29 -2.67
C ALA A 149 -20.57 4.66 -3.29
N ILE A 150 -21.10 5.72 -2.69
CA ILE A 150 -20.87 7.10 -3.07
C ILE A 150 -20.03 7.78 -1.99
N ILE A 151 -18.97 8.46 -2.39
CA ILE A 151 -18.07 9.16 -1.47
C ILE A 151 -18.76 10.46 -1.02
N PRO A 152 -18.89 10.73 0.29
CA PRO A 152 -19.43 11.98 0.80
C PRO A 152 -18.71 13.20 0.24
N ASP A 153 -19.42 14.31 0.12
CA ASP A 153 -18.91 15.61 -0.35
C ASP A 153 -18.34 15.61 -1.78
N SER A 154 -18.57 14.52 -2.54
CA SER A 154 -18.15 14.36 -3.93
C SER A 154 -19.22 14.84 -4.93
N PRO A 155 -18.91 15.01 -6.24
CA PRO A 155 -19.93 15.28 -7.26
C PRO A 155 -21.04 14.23 -7.31
N ALA A 156 -20.71 12.94 -7.09
CA ALA A 156 -21.70 11.86 -7.09
C ALA A 156 -22.71 12.01 -5.94
N SER A 157 -22.26 12.43 -4.74
CA SER A 157 -23.15 12.60 -3.58
C SER A 157 -24.17 13.73 -3.75
N ARG A 158 -23.90 14.67 -4.65
CA ARG A 158 -24.82 15.77 -5.01
C ARG A 158 -25.66 15.45 -6.25
N SER A 159 -25.60 14.23 -6.74
CA SER A 159 -26.31 13.79 -7.95
C SER A 159 -27.44 12.82 -7.63
N LYS A 160 -28.08 12.28 -8.67
CA LYS A 160 -29.10 11.22 -8.54
C LYS A 160 -28.55 9.80 -8.59
N LEU A 161 -27.21 9.62 -8.58
CA LEU A 161 -26.58 8.31 -8.51
C LEU A 161 -26.90 7.62 -7.19
N GLN A 162 -26.95 6.28 -7.21
CA GLN A 162 -27.24 5.46 -6.05
C GLN A 162 -26.33 4.22 -6.04
N PRO A 163 -26.01 3.67 -4.85
CA PRO A 163 -25.45 2.32 -4.74
C PRO A 163 -26.35 1.30 -5.47
N GLY A 164 -25.74 0.37 -6.20
CA GLY A 164 -26.41 -0.60 -7.03
C GLY A 164 -26.60 -0.19 -8.50
N ASP A 165 -26.39 1.08 -8.87
CA ASP A 165 -26.43 1.54 -10.26
C ASP A 165 -25.37 0.83 -11.10
N LEU A 166 -25.72 0.44 -12.32
CA LEU A 166 -24.79 -0.09 -13.31
C LEU A 166 -24.37 1.02 -14.26
N ILE A 167 -23.05 1.21 -14.43
CA ILE A 167 -22.53 2.12 -15.44
C ILE A 167 -22.36 1.35 -16.74
N VAL A 168 -23.17 1.66 -17.73
CA VAL A 168 -23.19 0.98 -19.03
C VAL A 168 -22.56 1.84 -20.15
N GLY A 169 -22.32 3.13 -19.90
CA GLY A 169 -21.70 4.03 -20.86
C GLY A 169 -21.03 5.24 -20.20
N VAL A 170 -20.01 5.78 -20.86
CA VAL A 170 -19.29 6.99 -20.45
C VAL A 170 -19.11 7.90 -21.67
N ASN A 171 -19.62 9.13 -21.62
CA ASN A 171 -19.58 10.12 -22.70
C ASN A 171 -20.11 9.55 -24.04
N GLY A 172 -21.19 8.77 -23.98
CA GLY A 172 -21.80 8.11 -25.14
C GLY A 172 -21.08 6.87 -25.64
N LYS A 173 -19.93 6.50 -25.06
CA LYS A 173 -19.21 5.27 -25.39
C LYS A 173 -19.73 4.13 -24.50
N ASP A 174 -20.13 3.00 -25.11
CA ASP A 174 -20.47 1.77 -24.40
C ASP A 174 -19.22 1.21 -23.69
N ILE A 175 -19.35 0.85 -22.41
CA ILE A 175 -18.28 0.27 -21.59
C ILE A 175 -18.59 -1.14 -21.10
N GLN A 176 -19.64 -1.77 -21.61
CA GLN A 176 -19.96 -3.15 -21.25
C GLN A 176 -18.82 -4.09 -21.66
N GLY A 177 -18.43 -5.01 -20.80
CA GLY A 177 -17.30 -5.91 -21.01
C GLY A 177 -15.92 -5.30 -20.71
N MET A 178 -15.82 -4.00 -20.40
CA MET A 178 -14.57 -3.41 -19.93
C MET A 178 -14.28 -3.79 -18.48
N THR A 179 -13.00 -3.93 -18.16
CA THR A 179 -12.56 -3.97 -16.75
C THR A 179 -12.65 -2.57 -16.13
N ILE A 180 -12.63 -2.50 -14.79
CA ILE A 180 -12.58 -1.20 -14.08
C ILE A 180 -11.38 -0.37 -14.54
N ASP A 181 -10.21 -0.99 -14.73
CA ASP A 181 -9.00 -0.27 -15.16
C ASP A 181 -9.12 0.30 -16.57
N GLN A 182 -9.88 -0.35 -17.44
CA GLN A 182 -10.18 0.17 -18.78
C GLN A 182 -11.23 1.30 -18.77
N ALA A 183 -12.21 1.23 -17.88
CA ALA A 183 -13.27 2.22 -17.75
C ALA A 183 -12.85 3.46 -16.95
N ARG A 184 -12.01 3.28 -15.92
CA ARG A 184 -11.53 4.34 -15.03
C ARG A 184 -10.96 5.57 -15.75
N PRO A 185 -10.05 5.43 -16.75
CA PRO A 185 -9.53 6.59 -17.49
C PRO A 185 -10.59 7.38 -18.25
N LEU A 186 -11.72 6.77 -18.61
CA LEU A 186 -12.84 7.45 -19.27
C LEU A 186 -13.65 8.29 -18.27
N ILE A 187 -13.74 7.81 -17.02
CA ILE A 187 -14.45 8.50 -15.93
C ILE A 187 -13.60 9.61 -15.32
N LEU A 188 -12.31 9.35 -15.08
CA LEU A 188 -11.35 10.34 -14.60
C LEU A 188 -11.08 11.42 -15.65
N GLY A 189 -10.49 12.54 -15.22
CA GLY A 189 -10.14 13.65 -16.11
C GLY A 189 -9.74 14.90 -15.35
N LYS A 190 -9.60 16.02 -16.05
CA LYS A 190 -9.20 17.30 -15.44
C LYS A 190 -10.32 17.87 -14.56
N LYS A 191 -9.95 18.47 -13.43
CA LYS A 191 -10.86 19.21 -12.53
C LYS A 191 -11.67 20.24 -13.33
N GLY A 192 -12.95 20.34 -13.03
CA GLY A 192 -13.88 21.26 -13.68
C GLY A 192 -14.43 20.79 -15.04
N THR A 193 -14.00 19.62 -15.53
CA THR A 193 -14.52 19.08 -16.81
C THR A 193 -15.74 18.18 -16.58
N PRO A 194 -16.74 18.19 -17.50
CA PRO A 194 -17.90 17.33 -17.37
C PRO A 194 -17.60 15.89 -17.78
N VAL A 195 -18.33 14.93 -17.19
CA VAL A 195 -18.45 13.55 -17.65
C VAL A 195 -19.92 13.14 -17.59
N THR A 196 -20.39 12.48 -18.61
CA THR A 196 -21.74 11.92 -18.69
C THR A 196 -21.68 10.42 -18.54
N LEU A 197 -22.34 9.88 -17.51
CA LEU A 197 -22.52 8.46 -17.28
C LEU A 197 -23.88 8.02 -17.78
N THR A 198 -23.93 6.96 -18.57
CA THR A 198 -25.18 6.26 -18.89
C THR A 198 -25.38 5.18 -17.83
N ILE A 199 -26.44 5.34 -17.03
CA ILE A 199 -26.78 4.50 -15.90
C ILE A 199 -27.91 3.56 -16.27
N GLN A 200 -27.81 2.31 -15.83
CA GLN A 200 -28.89 1.34 -15.82
C GLN A 200 -29.24 1.01 -14.38
N ARG A 201 -30.52 1.24 -14.00
CA ARG A 201 -31.05 0.97 -12.65
C ARG A 201 -32.27 0.08 -12.73
N THR A 202 -32.30 -0.95 -11.88
CA THR A 202 -33.48 -1.84 -11.73
C THR A 202 -34.12 -1.56 -10.37
N THR A 203 -35.39 -1.14 -10.39
CA THR A 203 -36.18 -0.89 -9.18
C THR A 203 -37.52 -1.61 -9.31
N GLY A 204 -37.86 -2.46 -8.34
CA GLY A 204 -39.12 -3.21 -8.36
C GLY A 204 -39.32 -4.08 -9.61
N GLY A 205 -38.26 -4.64 -10.17
CA GLY A 205 -38.28 -5.46 -11.39
C GLY A 205 -38.33 -4.67 -12.70
N THR A 206 -38.41 -3.34 -12.66
CA THR A 206 -38.37 -2.48 -13.85
C THR A 206 -36.97 -1.89 -14.03
N THR A 207 -36.40 -2.10 -15.22
CA THR A 207 -35.09 -1.57 -15.60
C THR A 207 -35.27 -0.26 -16.37
N SER A 208 -34.62 0.81 -15.91
CA SER A 208 -34.57 2.09 -16.57
C SER A 208 -33.15 2.46 -16.98
N ARG A 209 -33.02 3.24 -18.05
CA ARG A 209 -31.74 3.77 -18.54
C ARG A 209 -31.81 5.28 -18.63
N PHE A 210 -30.79 5.98 -18.09
CA PHE A 210 -30.76 7.43 -18.07
C PHE A 210 -29.33 7.96 -17.95
N ASP A 211 -29.14 9.21 -18.39
CA ASP A 211 -27.84 9.85 -18.29
C ASP A 211 -27.74 10.73 -17.04
N VAL A 212 -26.53 10.76 -16.47
CA VAL A 212 -26.12 11.65 -15.38
C VAL A 212 -24.84 12.36 -15.78
N THR A 213 -24.92 13.68 -15.91
CA THR A 213 -23.75 14.50 -16.17
C THR A 213 -23.24 15.08 -14.85
N LEU A 214 -21.93 14.89 -14.58
CA LEU A 214 -21.24 15.33 -13.37
C LEU A 214 -20.05 16.20 -13.77
N THR A 215 -19.73 17.20 -12.97
CA THR A 215 -18.48 17.94 -13.09
C THR A 215 -17.44 17.29 -12.20
N ARG A 216 -16.25 16.99 -12.74
CA ARG A 216 -15.16 16.41 -11.97
C ARG A 216 -14.63 17.42 -10.96
N GLU A 217 -14.54 17.05 -9.72
CA GLU A 217 -14.01 17.86 -8.62
C GLU A 217 -12.93 17.10 -7.88
N GLU A 218 -12.19 17.82 -7.07
CA GLU A 218 -11.22 17.28 -6.14
C GLU A 218 -11.92 16.91 -4.83
N PHE A 219 -11.69 15.69 -4.35
CA PHE A 219 -12.21 15.19 -3.07
C PHE A 219 -11.21 14.21 -2.47
N THR A 220 -11.28 13.99 -1.16
CA THR A 220 -10.52 12.96 -0.45
C THR A 220 -11.46 11.83 -0.09
N ALA A 221 -11.13 10.60 -0.48
CA ALA A 221 -11.89 9.43 -0.11
C ALA A 221 -11.65 9.09 1.37
N PRO A 222 -12.68 8.71 2.14
CA PRO A 222 -12.45 8.23 3.49
C PRO A 222 -11.69 6.90 3.47
N THR A 223 -10.74 6.76 4.38
CA THR A 223 -9.98 5.53 4.59
C THR A 223 -10.71 4.59 5.56
N VAL A 224 -11.38 5.18 6.55
CA VAL A 224 -12.20 4.48 7.53
C VAL A 224 -13.60 5.10 7.51
N VAL A 225 -14.61 4.27 7.43
CA VAL A 225 -16.01 4.68 7.53
C VAL A 225 -16.67 3.99 8.71
N SER A 226 -17.56 4.71 9.40
CA SER A 226 -18.24 4.19 10.57
C SER A 226 -19.71 4.61 10.61
N TYR A 227 -20.52 3.72 11.14
CA TYR A 227 -21.94 3.92 11.39
C TYR A 227 -22.31 3.24 12.71
N ILE A 228 -23.03 3.94 13.58
CA ILE A 228 -23.58 3.34 14.78
C ILE A 228 -24.97 2.85 14.45
N ILE A 229 -25.16 1.52 14.51
CA ILE A 229 -26.42 0.87 14.12
C ILE A 229 -27.49 1.24 15.16
N PRO A 230 -28.59 1.91 14.74
CA PRO A 230 -29.63 2.33 15.67
C PRO A 230 -30.27 1.15 16.40
N ASN A 231 -30.60 1.34 17.67
CA ASN A 231 -31.23 0.37 18.59
C ASN A 231 -30.38 -0.86 18.97
N LEU A 232 -29.28 -1.14 18.27
CA LEU A 232 -28.32 -2.19 18.67
C LEU A 232 -27.13 -1.59 19.43
N ASN A 233 -26.91 -0.28 19.29
CA ASN A 233 -25.76 0.42 19.88
C ASN A 233 -24.41 -0.27 19.58
N ILE A 234 -24.27 -0.80 18.35
CA ILE A 234 -23.07 -1.44 17.82
C ILE A 234 -22.43 -0.48 16.83
N ALA A 235 -21.12 -0.23 16.97
CA ALA A 235 -20.35 0.52 15.97
C ALA A 235 -19.93 -0.44 14.85
N TYR A 236 -20.37 -0.15 13.64
CA TYR A 236 -19.94 -0.81 12.41
C TYR A 236 -18.89 0.04 11.76
N ILE A 237 -17.62 -0.42 11.75
CA ILE A 237 -16.45 0.31 11.28
C ILE A 237 -15.78 -0.50 10.17
N GLN A 238 -15.64 0.09 8.99
CA GLN A 238 -14.96 -0.51 7.84
C GLN A 238 -13.66 0.24 7.56
N VAL A 239 -12.57 -0.50 7.38
CA VAL A 239 -11.30 0.01 6.87
C VAL A 239 -11.21 -0.32 5.40
N LEU A 240 -11.23 0.69 4.55
CA LEU A 240 -11.22 0.51 3.10
C LEU A 240 -9.81 0.26 2.55
N GLN A 241 -8.80 0.90 3.19
CA GLN A 241 -7.39 0.73 2.86
C GLN A 241 -6.52 1.23 4.03
N PHE A 242 -5.30 0.71 4.17
CA PHE A 242 -4.34 1.20 5.15
C PHE A 242 -3.47 2.32 4.54
N SER A 243 -4.10 3.44 4.17
CA SER A 243 -3.42 4.66 3.72
C SER A 243 -2.86 5.46 4.89
N SER A 244 -2.10 6.52 4.60
CA SER A 244 -1.29 7.27 5.59
C SER A 244 -2.06 7.87 6.77
N ASP A 245 -3.38 7.96 6.69
CA ASP A 245 -4.27 8.51 7.72
C ASP A 245 -5.24 7.48 8.35
N ALA A 246 -5.04 6.19 8.06
CA ALA A 246 -5.94 5.11 8.51
C ALA A 246 -6.04 5.06 10.04
N ASP A 247 -4.93 5.17 10.77
CA ASP A 247 -4.93 5.20 12.23
C ASP A 247 -5.69 6.42 12.77
N ALA A 248 -5.42 7.60 12.23
CA ALA A 248 -6.08 8.84 12.67
C ALA A 248 -7.60 8.77 12.47
N GLN A 249 -8.08 8.25 11.33
CA GLN A 249 -9.50 8.06 11.06
C GLN A 249 -10.11 6.95 11.93
N MET A 250 -9.39 5.84 12.17
CA MET A 250 -9.82 4.79 13.08
C MET A 250 -9.98 5.33 14.50
N ARG A 251 -9.00 6.06 15.02
CA ARG A 251 -9.09 6.68 16.35
C ARG A 251 -10.29 7.61 16.47
N LYS A 252 -10.57 8.42 15.44
CA LYS A 252 -11.76 9.27 15.41
C LYS A 252 -13.06 8.46 15.46
N ALA A 253 -13.14 7.35 14.70
CA ALA A 253 -14.31 6.46 14.73
C ALA A 253 -14.49 5.81 16.11
N LEU A 254 -13.40 5.34 16.74
CA LEU A 254 -13.43 4.74 18.08
C LEU A 254 -13.75 5.76 19.18
N GLN A 255 -13.26 6.99 19.08
CA GLN A 255 -13.63 8.07 20.00
C GLN A 255 -15.13 8.37 19.96
N GLU A 256 -15.72 8.39 18.77
CA GLU A 256 -17.16 8.58 18.60
C GLU A 256 -17.95 7.37 19.17
N ALA A 257 -17.49 6.14 18.90
CA ALA A 257 -18.08 4.93 19.47
C ALA A 257 -18.03 4.94 21.01
N ASN A 258 -16.89 5.30 21.58
CA ASN A 258 -16.72 5.42 23.05
C ASN A 258 -17.62 6.50 23.65
N LYS A 259 -17.73 7.66 22.98
CA LYS A 259 -18.62 8.76 23.42
C LYS A 259 -20.09 8.34 23.44
N GLN A 260 -20.50 7.49 22.51
CA GLN A 260 -21.85 6.95 22.45
C GLN A 260 -22.04 5.67 23.28
N HIS A 261 -21.00 5.22 24.00
CA HIS A 261 -21.03 4.05 24.86
C HIS A 261 -21.52 2.80 24.13
N VAL A 262 -20.99 2.54 22.93
CA VAL A 262 -21.38 1.37 22.13
C VAL A 262 -21.12 0.07 22.91
N GLN A 263 -21.98 -0.91 22.71
CA GLN A 263 -21.90 -2.20 23.38
C GLN A 263 -20.96 -3.18 22.68
N GLY A 264 -20.64 -2.93 21.41
CA GLY A 264 -19.72 -3.75 20.62
C GLY A 264 -19.29 -3.05 19.32
N ILE A 265 -18.27 -3.61 18.69
CA ILE A 265 -17.71 -3.13 17.43
C ILE A 265 -17.69 -4.27 16.41
N ILE A 266 -18.14 -4.00 15.20
CA ILE A 266 -17.87 -4.84 14.03
C ILE A 266 -16.77 -4.12 13.24
N LEU A 267 -15.59 -4.74 13.12
CA LEU A 267 -14.48 -4.28 12.28
C LEU A 267 -14.54 -5.00 10.95
N ASP A 268 -14.89 -4.29 9.88
CA ASP A 268 -15.00 -4.83 8.54
C ASP A 268 -13.71 -4.59 7.74
N LEU A 269 -13.04 -5.67 7.40
CA LEU A 269 -11.83 -5.70 6.57
C LEU A 269 -12.10 -6.37 5.21
N ARG A 270 -13.34 -6.62 4.86
CA ARG A 270 -13.72 -7.20 3.55
C ARG A 270 -13.32 -6.24 2.44
N ASP A 271 -12.82 -6.79 1.34
CA ASP A 271 -12.35 -6.07 0.14
C ASP A 271 -11.22 -5.05 0.43
N ASN A 272 -10.55 -5.14 1.58
CA ASN A 272 -9.42 -4.31 1.92
C ASN A 272 -8.11 -4.92 1.33
N PRO A 273 -7.45 -4.26 0.36
CA PRO A 273 -6.26 -4.79 -0.30
C PRO A 273 -4.98 -4.66 0.54
N GLY A 274 -5.06 -4.03 1.72
CA GLY A 274 -3.90 -3.74 2.55
C GLY A 274 -3.46 -2.28 2.49
N GLY A 275 -2.16 -2.04 2.47
CA GLY A 275 -1.53 -0.71 2.47
C GLY A 275 -0.31 -0.65 3.39
N TYR A 276 -0.10 0.49 4.05
CA TYR A 276 1.07 0.69 4.90
C TYR A 276 1.07 -0.20 6.16
N LEU A 277 2.19 -0.87 6.39
CA LEU A 277 2.38 -1.77 7.54
C LEU A 277 2.31 -1.04 8.89
N ASP A 278 2.87 0.17 8.97
CA ASP A 278 2.82 1.00 10.17
C ASP A 278 1.39 1.41 10.52
N GLN A 279 0.55 1.71 9.52
CA GLN A 279 -0.86 2.00 9.71
C GLN A 279 -1.65 0.77 10.17
N ALA A 280 -1.38 -0.40 9.59
CA ALA A 280 -1.97 -1.65 10.04
C ALA A 280 -1.60 -1.97 11.48
N ARG A 281 -0.32 -1.79 11.83
CA ARG A 281 0.17 -1.96 13.21
C ARG A 281 -0.52 -1.00 14.17
N ALA A 282 -0.66 0.26 13.81
CA ALA A 282 -1.35 1.26 14.63
C ALA A 282 -2.82 0.91 14.82
N VAL A 283 -3.55 0.59 13.75
CA VAL A 283 -4.96 0.19 13.80
C VAL A 283 -5.16 -1.10 14.59
N ALA A 284 -4.35 -2.15 14.41
CA ALA A 284 -4.42 -3.36 15.22
C ALA A 284 -4.22 -3.06 16.72
N SER A 285 -3.32 -2.13 17.03
CA SER A 285 -3.02 -1.71 18.40
C SER A 285 -4.18 -0.97 19.09
N GLU A 286 -5.12 -0.43 18.34
CA GLU A 286 -6.34 0.15 18.92
C GLU A 286 -7.23 -0.91 19.60
N PHE A 287 -7.14 -2.15 19.15
CA PHE A 287 -7.98 -3.26 19.64
C PHE A 287 -7.23 -4.22 20.57
N ILE A 288 -5.91 -4.19 20.62
CA ILE A 288 -5.09 -5.12 21.39
C ILE A 288 -4.43 -4.40 22.56
N LYS A 289 -4.63 -4.89 23.79
CA LYS A 289 -3.97 -4.34 24.96
C LYS A 289 -2.47 -4.59 24.88
N ALA A 290 -1.67 -3.51 24.88
CA ALA A 290 -0.22 -3.61 24.86
C ALA A 290 0.33 -4.34 26.10
N GLY A 291 1.40 -5.11 25.92
CA GLY A 291 2.04 -5.84 27.00
C GLY A 291 3.24 -6.65 26.52
N PRO A 292 4.02 -7.23 27.44
CA PRO A 292 5.12 -8.13 27.09
C PRO A 292 4.59 -9.30 26.24
N LYS A 293 5.28 -9.57 25.14
CA LYS A 293 4.93 -10.65 24.18
C LYS A 293 3.63 -10.42 23.38
N LYS A 294 3.05 -9.22 23.41
CA LYS A 294 1.92 -8.85 22.56
C LYS A 294 2.46 -8.21 21.27
N ASN A 295 2.35 -8.94 20.17
CA ASN A 295 2.92 -8.58 18.88
C ASN A 295 1.80 -8.46 17.84
N VAL A 296 2.02 -7.61 16.85
CA VAL A 296 1.14 -7.51 15.66
C VAL A 296 1.59 -8.52 14.61
N LEU A 297 2.91 -8.64 14.39
CA LEU A 297 3.47 -9.61 13.45
C LEU A 297 4.94 -9.90 13.78
N ILE A 298 5.49 -10.92 13.13
CA ILE A 298 6.91 -11.26 13.13
C ILE A 298 7.38 -11.17 11.66
N GLU A 299 8.38 -10.33 11.39
CA GLU A 299 9.04 -10.23 10.09
C GLU A 299 10.23 -11.19 10.06
N LYS A 300 10.31 -12.01 9.03
CA LYS A 300 11.39 -12.97 8.84
C LYS A 300 12.09 -12.69 7.51
N SER A 301 13.33 -12.26 7.60
CA SER A 301 14.22 -12.02 6.47
C SER A 301 15.37 -13.05 6.41
N ARG A 302 16.19 -12.93 5.38
CA ARG A 302 17.44 -13.73 5.29
C ARG A 302 18.43 -13.44 6.42
N SER A 303 18.35 -12.25 7.03
CA SER A 303 19.24 -11.80 8.12
C SER A 303 18.74 -12.15 9.52
N GLY A 304 17.51 -12.63 9.67
CA GLY A 304 16.92 -12.98 10.96
C GLY A 304 15.45 -12.62 11.08
N GLN A 305 14.96 -12.60 12.32
CA GLN A 305 13.57 -12.27 12.63
C GLN A 305 13.50 -10.97 13.44
N GLN A 306 12.50 -10.14 13.13
CA GLN A 306 12.15 -8.94 13.88
C GLN A 306 10.67 -9.00 14.25
N THR A 307 10.35 -8.57 15.48
CA THR A 307 8.98 -8.59 15.98
C THR A 307 8.43 -7.18 16.07
N GLN A 308 7.25 -6.95 15.52
CA GLN A 308 6.52 -5.70 15.61
C GLN A 308 5.53 -5.76 16.77
N SER A 309 5.88 -5.13 17.88
CA SER A 309 5.05 -5.13 19.11
C SER A 309 3.81 -4.25 18.95
N VAL A 310 2.77 -4.58 19.72
CA VAL A 310 1.56 -3.76 19.90
C VAL A 310 1.91 -2.41 20.50
N LEU A 311 1.39 -1.33 19.94
CA LEU A 311 1.57 0.04 20.45
C LEU A 311 0.67 0.29 21.67
N PRO A 312 1.10 1.09 22.66
CA PRO A 312 0.27 1.43 23.79
C PRO A 312 -0.82 2.47 23.45
N GLY A 313 -1.88 2.51 24.25
CA GLY A 313 -2.91 3.56 24.17
C GLY A 313 -4.12 3.24 23.31
N GLY A 314 -4.37 1.95 23.00
CA GLY A 314 -5.53 1.51 22.23
C GLY A 314 -6.86 1.86 22.90
N LEU A 315 -7.83 2.31 22.09
CA LEU A 315 -9.12 2.86 22.56
C LEU A 315 -10.22 1.81 22.71
N ALA A 316 -10.05 0.60 22.14
CA ALA A 316 -11.07 -0.46 22.10
C ALA A 316 -10.54 -1.82 22.58
N THR A 317 -9.53 -1.83 23.46
CA THR A 317 -8.83 -3.06 23.87
C THR A 317 -9.68 -4.05 24.68
N ASN A 318 -10.79 -3.60 25.25
CA ASN A 318 -11.71 -4.42 26.06
C ASN A 318 -13.15 -4.39 25.48
N THR A 319 -13.42 -3.63 24.42
CA THR A 319 -14.75 -3.56 23.81
C THR A 319 -15.04 -4.89 23.09
N PRO A 320 -16.22 -5.49 23.26
CA PRO A 320 -16.65 -6.64 22.47
C PRO A 320 -16.45 -6.36 20.97
N LEU A 321 -15.84 -7.29 20.27
CA LEU A 321 -15.39 -7.09 18.89
C LEU A 321 -15.63 -8.35 18.06
N THR A 322 -16.10 -8.16 16.83
CA THR A 322 -16.13 -9.18 15.77
C THR A 322 -15.45 -8.61 14.53
N VAL A 323 -14.65 -9.40 13.84
CA VAL A 323 -13.93 -8.99 12.64
C VAL A 323 -14.52 -9.67 11.42
N LEU A 324 -14.81 -8.92 10.35
CA LEU A 324 -15.26 -9.45 9.06
C LEU A 324 -14.13 -9.48 8.05
N VAL A 325 -13.98 -10.60 7.34
CA VAL A 325 -12.98 -10.82 6.29
C VAL A 325 -13.57 -11.54 5.09
N ASN A 326 -12.96 -11.39 3.91
CA ASN A 326 -13.32 -12.16 2.72
C ASN A 326 -12.07 -12.51 1.88
N GLN A 327 -12.27 -13.19 0.77
CA GLN A 327 -11.20 -13.62 -0.15
C GLN A 327 -10.37 -12.47 -0.74
N ASN A 328 -10.86 -11.23 -0.69
CA ASN A 328 -10.17 -10.02 -1.15
C ASN A 328 -9.50 -9.25 0.00
N THR A 329 -9.64 -9.72 1.25
CA THR A 329 -8.87 -9.20 2.38
C THR A 329 -7.43 -9.62 2.21
N ALA A 330 -6.50 -8.66 2.06
CA ALA A 330 -5.11 -8.97 1.70
C ALA A 330 -4.08 -8.15 2.50
N SER A 331 -2.84 -8.68 2.60
CA SER A 331 -1.67 -7.97 3.09
C SER A 331 -1.88 -7.35 4.49
N ALA A 332 -1.73 -6.04 4.64
CA ALA A 332 -1.91 -5.32 5.90
C ALA A 332 -3.24 -5.64 6.60
N ALA A 333 -4.32 -5.91 5.85
CA ALA A 333 -5.61 -6.29 6.40
C ALA A 333 -5.58 -7.70 7.03
N GLU A 334 -4.84 -8.63 6.45
CA GLU A 334 -4.63 -9.97 7.01
C GLU A 334 -3.82 -9.90 8.32
N ILE A 335 -2.81 -9.00 8.35
CA ILE A 335 -2.02 -8.74 9.56
C ILE A 335 -2.92 -8.26 10.69
N VAL A 336 -3.83 -7.33 10.44
CA VAL A 336 -4.75 -6.79 11.45
C VAL A 336 -5.70 -7.88 11.94
N ALA A 337 -6.35 -8.61 11.04
CA ALA A 337 -7.26 -9.70 11.40
C ALA A 337 -6.57 -10.78 12.24
N GLY A 338 -5.41 -11.27 11.76
CA GLY A 338 -4.66 -12.31 12.45
C GLY A 338 -4.06 -11.85 13.78
N ALA A 339 -3.56 -10.60 13.85
CA ALA A 339 -3.05 -10.04 15.10
C ALA A 339 -4.14 -9.94 16.18
N ILE A 340 -5.34 -9.49 15.80
CA ILE A 340 -6.47 -9.40 16.73
C ILE A 340 -6.88 -10.79 17.19
N ALA A 341 -7.11 -11.74 16.27
CA ALA A 341 -7.51 -13.11 16.60
C ALA A 341 -6.54 -13.80 17.57
N ILE A 342 -5.24 -13.70 17.31
CA ILE A 342 -4.22 -14.36 18.16
C ILE A 342 -4.07 -13.67 19.52
N ASN A 343 -4.18 -12.36 19.59
CA ASN A 343 -3.99 -11.62 20.85
C ASN A 343 -5.27 -11.54 21.71
N ARG A 344 -6.43 -11.72 21.09
CA ARG A 344 -7.77 -11.65 21.71
C ARG A 344 -8.59 -12.87 21.31
N PRO A 345 -8.35 -14.05 21.90
CA PRO A 345 -9.00 -15.31 21.54
C PRO A 345 -10.53 -15.31 21.78
N GLU A 346 -11.04 -14.31 22.48
CA GLU A 346 -12.49 -14.07 22.64
C GLU A 346 -13.12 -13.35 21.44
N VAL A 347 -12.33 -12.82 20.52
CA VAL A 347 -12.81 -12.14 19.30
C VAL A 347 -12.95 -13.15 18.18
N HIS A 348 -14.12 -13.20 17.56
CA HIS A 348 -14.35 -14.06 16.42
C HIS A 348 -14.08 -13.33 15.11
N VAL A 349 -13.37 -14.00 14.20
CA VAL A 349 -13.23 -13.59 12.82
C VAL A 349 -14.24 -14.37 11.99
N ILE A 350 -15.09 -13.66 11.25
CA ILE A 350 -16.21 -14.23 10.49
C ILE A 350 -16.08 -13.89 9.01
N GLY A 351 -16.40 -14.82 8.12
CA GLY A 351 -16.41 -14.59 6.69
C GLY A 351 -15.74 -15.68 5.87
N GLU A 352 -14.88 -15.32 4.94
CA GLU A 352 -14.18 -16.26 4.04
C GLU A 352 -12.68 -16.22 4.28
N THR A 353 -11.98 -17.30 3.87
CA THR A 353 -10.51 -17.34 3.93
C THR A 353 -9.94 -16.20 3.10
N THR A 354 -8.97 -15.48 3.68
CA THR A 354 -8.36 -14.30 3.07
C THR A 354 -7.40 -14.64 1.93
N PHE A 355 -6.81 -13.64 1.28
CA PHE A 355 -6.03 -13.81 0.07
C PHE A 355 -4.73 -14.62 0.27
N GLY A 356 -3.98 -14.37 1.33
CA GLY A 356 -2.74 -15.11 1.65
C GLY A 356 -1.47 -14.48 1.07
N THR A 357 -1.29 -13.17 1.20
CA THR A 357 -0.08 -12.51 0.68
C THR A 357 1.19 -12.92 1.40
N GLY A 358 1.27 -12.88 2.71
CA GLY A 358 2.36 -13.42 3.53
C GLY A 358 3.76 -12.79 3.37
N THR A 359 3.95 -11.77 2.52
CA THR A 359 5.25 -11.12 2.28
C THR A 359 5.21 -9.63 2.50
N VAL A 360 6.33 -9.05 2.95
CA VAL A 360 6.55 -7.59 3.00
C VAL A 360 7.21 -7.17 1.70
N LEU A 361 6.57 -6.24 1.00
CA LEU A 361 7.07 -5.70 -0.25
C LEU A 361 8.11 -4.60 -0.02
N LYS A 362 9.17 -4.64 -0.85
CA LYS A 362 10.14 -3.56 -0.97
C LYS A 362 10.17 -3.05 -2.39
N GLU A 363 10.19 -1.73 -2.52
CA GLU A 363 10.29 -1.02 -3.78
C GLU A 363 11.74 -0.98 -4.29
N PHE A 364 11.93 -1.31 -5.57
CA PHE A 364 13.21 -1.19 -6.28
C PHE A 364 13.00 -0.33 -7.52
N MET A 365 13.41 0.93 -7.43
CA MET A 365 13.30 1.89 -8.53
C MET A 365 14.21 1.53 -9.69
N LEU A 366 13.69 1.57 -10.91
CA LEU A 366 14.44 1.46 -12.15
C LEU A 366 14.80 2.83 -12.71
N SER A 367 15.75 2.86 -13.65
CA SER A 367 16.37 4.10 -14.16
C SER A 367 15.40 5.02 -14.92
N ASP A 368 14.27 4.51 -15.37
CA ASP A 368 13.25 5.26 -16.11
C ASP A 368 12.08 5.73 -15.23
N GLY A 369 12.17 5.51 -13.88
CA GLY A 369 11.15 5.85 -12.92
C GLY A 369 10.05 4.80 -12.75
N SER A 370 10.14 3.65 -13.42
CA SER A 370 9.34 2.46 -13.10
C SER A 370 9.91 1.74 -11.86
N ALA A 371 9.16 0.83 -11.26
CA ALA A 371 9.59 0.09 -10.08
C ALA A 371 9.24 -1.39 -10.16
N ILE A 372 10.02 -2.19 -9.45
CA ILE A 372 9.70 -3.57 -9.11
C ILE A 372 9.42 -3.63 -7.61
N TRP A 373 8.26 -4.11 -7.25
CA TRP A 373 7.91 -4.48 -5.89
C TRP A 373 8.22 -5.95 -5.69
N LEU A 374 9.05 -6.28 -4.72
CA LEU A 374 9.43 -7.66 -4.42
C LEU A 374 9.14 -8.00 -2.96
N GLY A 375 8.58 -9.17 -2.72
CA GLY A 375 8.53 -9.77 -1.39
C GLY A 375 9.94 -10.08 -0.90
N THR A 376 10.46 -9.26 0.00
CA THR A 376 11.83 -9.41 0.54
C THR A 376 11.88 -10.07 1.91
N GLU A 377 10.78 -10.07 2.61
CA GLU A 377 10.60 -10.64 3.94
C GLU A 377 9.28 -11.41 3.98
N GLU A 378 9.27 -12.53 4.69
CA GLU A 378 8.06 -13.25 5.07
C GLU A 378 7.54 -12.63 6.37
N TRP A 379 6.26 -12.32 6.46
CA TRP A 379 5.66 -11.99 7.73
C TRP A 379 4.83 -13.16 8.27
N LEU A 380 4.89 -13.34 9.57
CA LEU A 380 4.20 -14.40 10.29
C LEU A 380 3.22 -13.77 11.27
N LEU A 381 2.16 -14.48 11.55
CA LEU A 381 1.24 -14.14 12.62
C LEU A 381 1.97 -14.10 13.99
N PRO A 382 1.40 -13.46 15.04
CA PRO A 382 2.02 -13.41 16.36
C PRO A 382 2.37 -14.76 16.98
N ASN A 383 1.71 -15.84 16.56
CA ASN A 383 2.00 -17.23 16.98
C ASN A 383 3.09 -17.91 16.14
N GLY A 384 3.66 -17.22 15.15
CA GLY A 384 4.68 -17.76 14.25
C GLY A 384 4.13 -18.50 13.03
N GLU A 385 2.84 -18.53 12.82
CA GLU A 385 2.20 -19.19 11.67
C GLU A 385 2.32 -18.33 10.41
N SER A 386 2.61 -18.98 9.26
CA SER A 386 2.61 -18.36 7.94
C SER A 386 1.29 -18.61 7.24
N ILE A 387 0.72 -17.54 6.69
CA ILE A 387 -0.48 -17.59 5.85
C ILE A 387 -0.17 -17.49 4.36
N TYR A 388 1.10 -17.44 3.99
CA TYR A 388 1.55 -17.30 2.60
C TYR A 388 0.94 -18.39 1.70
N HIS A 389 0.26 -17.98 0.64
CA HIS A 389 -0.55 -18.81 -0.27
C HIS A 389 -1.72 -19.61 0.37
N LYS A 390 -2.01 -19.41 1.66
CA LYS A 390 -3.06 -20.14 2.37
C LYS A 390 -4.22 -19.25 2.79
N GLY A 391 -3.91 -17.97 3.03
CA GLY A 391 -4.83 -17.03 3.66
C GLY A 391 -5.04 -17.29 5.16
N PHE A 392 -5.58 -16.29 5.84
CA PHE A 392 -6.08 -16.43 7.21
C PHE A 392 -7.46 -17.09 7.17
N THR A 393 -7.63 -18.19 7.90
CA THR A 393 -8.92 -18.88 7.97
C THR A 393 -9.74 -18.29 9.12
N PRO A 394 -10.96 -17.77 8.85
CA PRO A 394 -11.83 -17.24 9.89
C PRO A 394 -12.33 -18.33 10.84
N ASP A 395 -12.65 -17.97 12.09
CA ASP A 395 -13.22 -18.88 13.08
C ASP A 395 -14.59 -19.40 12.67
N GLN A 396 -15.40 -18.53 12.06
CA GLN A 396 -16.69 -18.89 11.50
C GLN A 396 -16.72 -18.60 10.00
N LYS A 397 -16.72 -19.66 9.17
CA LYS A 397 -16.87 -19.54 7.73
C LYS A 397 -18.31 -19.24 7.36
N VAL A 398 -18.52 -18.07 6.76
CA VAL A 398 -19.82 -17.60 6.26
C VAL A 398 -19.61 -17.06 4.85
N ALA A 399 -20.22 -17.69 3.87
CA ALA A 399 -20.20 -17.20 2.49
C ALA A 399 -21.22 -16.08 2.29
N LEU A 400 -20.87 -15.10 1.47
CA LEU A 400 -21.82 -14.11 0.97
C LEU A 400 -22.53 -14.69 -0.26
N PRO A 401 -23.88 -14.65 -0.36
CA PRO A 401 -24.57 -15.08 -1.56
C PRO A 401 -24.18 -14.26 -2.79
N ASP A 402 -24.03 -14.89 -3.96
CA ASP A 402 -23.53 -14.26 -5.20
C ASP A 402 -24.30 -13.00 -5.64
N ASN A 403 -25.58 -12.92 -5.30
CA ASN A 403 -26.48 -11.82 -5.66
C ASN A 403 -26.61 -10.75 -4.56
N VAL A 404 -25.92 -10.91 -3.43
CA VAL A 404 -25.95 -9.97 -2.30
C VAL A 404 -24.73 -9.04 -2.38
N VAL A 405 -24.99 -7.76 -2.21
CA VAL A 405 -23.95 -6.73 -2.04
C VAL A 405 -23.70 -6.57 -0.55
N PRO A 406 -22.44 -6.63 -0.08
CA PRO A 406 -22.14 -6.31 1.31
C PRO A 406 -22.70 -4.94 1.70
N VAL A 407 -23.37 -4.88 2.84
CA VAL A 407 -23.80 -3.58 3.39
C VAL A 407 -22.55 -2.87 3.91
N SER A 408 -22.24 -1.67 3.39
CA SER A 408 -21.14 -0.88 3.93
C SER A 408 -21.63 0.15 4.95
N PRO A 409 -20.82 0.54 5.95
CA PRO A 409 -21.16 1.62 6.88
C PRO A 409 -21.43 2.95 6.16
N LEU A 410 -20.78 3.16 5.01
CA LEU A 410 -20.97 4.35 4.20
C LEU A 410 -22.40 4.43 3.66
N VAL A 411 -22.89 3.33 3.06
CA VAL A 411 -24.27 3.23 2.57
C VAL A 411 -25.27 3.30 3.72
N ALA A 412 -25.00 2.58 4.81
CA ALA A 412 -25.87 2.59 5.98
C ALA A 412 -26.04 3.99 6.59
N LYS A 413 -24.95 4.76 6.65
CA LYS A 413 -24.92 6.13 7.14
C LYS A 413 -25.66 7.10 6.20
N GLU A 414 -25.39 7.01 4.90
CA GLU A 414 -25.96 7.89 3.89
C GLU A 414 -27.48 7.71 3.76
N GLN A 415 -27.94 6.46 3.84
CA GLN A 415 -29.35 6.10 3.75
C GLN A 415 -30.06 6.03 5.10
N HIS A 416 -29.37 6.32 6.20
CA HIS A 416 -29.90 6.23 7.58
C HIS A 416 -30.56 4.88 7.87
N LEU A 417 -29.91 3.78 7.47
CA LEU A 417 -30.50 2.45 7.58
C LEU A 417 -30.75 2.05 9.06
N THR A 418 -31.94 1.56 9.32
CA THR A 418 -32.27 0.94 10.60
C THR A 418 -31.60 -0.44 10.74
N ALA A 419 -31.49 -0.95 11.98
CA ALA A 419 -31.00 -2.32 12.22
C ALA A 419 -31.78 -3.38 11.40
N LYS A 420 -33.09 -3.23 11.33
CA LYS A 420 -33.94 -4.13 10.54
C LYS A 420 -33.59 -4.09 9.05
N GLN A 421 -33.41 -2.92 8.47
CA GLN A 421 -33.02 -2.78 7.05
C GLN A 421 -31.65 -3.38 6.75
N ILE A 422 -30.68 -3.23 7.68
CA ILE A 422 -29.35 -3.84 7.57
C ILE A 422 -29.48 -5.38 7.57
N ILE A 423 -30.27 -5.94 8.49
CA ILE A 423 -30.49 -7.38 8.59
C ILE A 423 -31.22 -7.92 7.35
N ASP A 424 -32.26 -7.22 6.90
CA ASP A 424 -33.08 -7.60 5.75
C ASP A 424 -32.34 -7.46 4.39
N ALA A 425 -31.21 -6.75 4.35
CA ALA A 425 -30.37 -6.62 3.16
C ALA A 425 -29.73 -7.96 2.73
N GLY A 426 -29.73 -8.97 3.59
CA GLY A 426 -29.29 -10.33 3.27
C GLY A 426 -27.76 -10.52 3.33
N ASP A 427 -27.00 -9.55 3.87
CA ASP A 427 -25.56 -9.72 4.14
C ASP A 427 -25.37 -10.75 5.26
N THR A 428 -25.19 -12.01 4.87
CA THR A 428 -25.07 -13.16 5.79
C THR A 428 -23.88 -13.01 6.75
N GLN A 429 -22.78 -12.42 6.29
CA GLN A 429 -21.58 -12.21 7.10
C GLN A 429 -21.81 -11.13 8.16
N LEU A 430 -22.39 -9.99 7.77
CA LEU A 430 -22.74 -8.92 8.70
C LEU A 430 -23.81 -9.38 9.71
N ASN A 431 -24.79 -10.15 9.25
CA ASN A 431 -25.81 -10.72 10.13
C ASN A 431 -25.22 -11.71 11.15
N ALA A 432 -24.24 -12.51 10.73
CA ALA A 432 -23.51 -13.40 11.66
C ALA A 432 -22.73 -12.60 12.71
N ALA A 433 -22.05 -11.51 12.32
CA ALA A 433 -21.34 -10.65 13.24
C ALA A 433 -22.26 -9.92 14.24
N LEU A 434 -23.43 -9.47 13.79
CA LEU A 434 -24.45 -8.90 14.66
C LEU A 434 -24.96 -9.93 15.69
N ASN A 435 -25.21 -11.16 15.27
CA ASN A 435 -25.64 -12.25 16.15
C ASN A 435 -24.55 -12.64 17.16
N ASP A 436 -23.29 -12.67 16.75
CA ASP A 436 -22.14 -12.96 17.61
C ASP A 436 -22.07 -11.97 18.78
N LEU A 437 -22.12 -10.67 18.47
CA LEU A 437 -22.06 -9.61 19.50
C LEU A 437 -23.31 -9.58 20.41
N THR A 438 -24.51 -9.84 19.86
CA THR A 438 -25.74 -9.78 20.67
C THR A 438 -25.94 -11.02 21.53
N ASN A 439 -25.61 -12.22 21.03
CA ASN A 439 -25.69 -13.46 21.80
C ASN A 439 -24.58 -13.59 22.83
N GLY A 440 -23.37 -13.12 22.51
CA GLY A 440 -22.26 -13.06 23.47
C GLY A 440 -22.56 -12.15 24.67
N GLN A 441 -23.33 -11.09 24.47
CA GLN A 441 -23.79 -10.19 25.54
C GLN A 441 -24.83 -10.84 26.44
N ALA A 442 -25.75 -11.62 25.88
CA ALA A 442 -26.74 -12.37 26.66
C ALA A 442 -26.09 -13.43 27.56
N ALA A 443 -25.02 -14.09 27.06
CA ALA A 443 -24.25 -15.06 27.84
C ALA A 443 -23.38 -14.43 28.96
N ALA A 444 -22.90 -13.20 28.76
CA ALA A 444 -22.10 -12.48 29.75
C ALA A 444 -22.95 -11.81 30.84
N ALA A 445 -24.25 -11.62 30.58
CA ALA A 445 -25.21 -11.04 31.52
C ALA A 445 -25.98 -12.08 32.39
N ALA A 446 -25.85 -13.38 32.05
CA ALA A 446 -26.45 -14.52 32.76
C ALA A 446 -25.43 -15.18 33.70
#